data_1ea0af97d4b2d3a34c26b9179b44e333
#
_entry.id   1ea0af97d4b2d3a34c26b9179b44e333
#
_cell.length_a   1.000
_cell.length_b   1.000
_cell.length_c   1.000
_cell.angle_alpha   90.00
_cell.angle_beta   90.00
_cell.angle_gamma   90.00
#
_symmetry.space_group_name_H-M   'P 1'
#
loop_
_entity.id
_entity.type
_entity.pdbx_description
1 polymer ?
#
loop_
_entity_poly.entity_id
_entity_poly.type
_entity_poly.pdbx_seq_one_letter_code
_entity_poly.pdbx_strand_id
1 'polypeptide(L)'
;MLDPGHNLNNSSSINTIVNAGNGVFKACDTTGTSTNGGYPEHAFTWDVANRAAALLRAEGATVMLTRPSDSGIGPCITTRAQIGNEAHASAFIAIHADGGPAGGHGFFVMQPPPSNPNVNPGGAAQSRVLATVMHDTFHAVTGYPYSTYIAGGYYPNSTITGTINLSHGPVITIECLNMRNAGDAAIAANPADRQRIAAGITAGLTAFLST
;
A
#
# COMPACT_ATOMS: atom_id res chain seq x y z
N MET A 1 1.93 4.70 10.28
CA MET A 1 0.81 5.13 9.43
C MET A 1 0.42 3.99 8.50
N LEU A 2 -0.86 3.67 8.40
CA LEU A 2 -1.39 2.77 7.38
C LEU A 2 -2.31 3.57 6.45
N ASP A 3 -2.13 3.39 5.16
CA ASP A 3 -2.92 4.04 4.11
C ASP A 3 -3.69 2.96 3.33
N PRO A 4 -4.95 2.68 3.71
CA PRO A 4 -5.80 1.81 2.90
C PRO A 4 -6.13 2.53 1.59
N GLY A 5 -5.56 2.06 0.47
CA GLY A 5 -5.71 2.66 -0.84
C GLY A 5 -7.18 2.79 -1.26
N HIS A 6 -7.48 3.80 -2.09
CA HIS A 6 -8.81 4.05 -2.65
C HIS A 6 -9.91 4.38 -1.64
N ASN A 7 -11.15 4.51 -2.09
CA ASN A 7 -12.36 4.61 -1.27
C ASN A 7 -13.61 4.37 -2.13
N LEU A 8 -14.71 3.97 -1.51
CA LEU A 8 -15.96 3.55 -2.19
C LEU A 8 -16.47 4.57 -3.22
N ASN A 9 -16.52 5.86 -2.86
CA ASN A 9 -17.12 6.91 -3.69
C ASN A 9 -16.12 7.81 -4.40
N ASN A 10 -14.88 7.37 -4.60
CA ASN A 10 -13.85 8.16 -5.28
C ASN A 10 -14.05 8.30 -6.81
N SER A 11 -15.14 7.74 -7.36
CA SER A 11 -15.50 7.96 -8.77
C SER A 11 -15.64 9.43 -9.15
N SER A 12 -16.08 10.29 -8.21
CA SER A 12 -16.14 11.74 -8.41
C SER A 12 -14.77 12.42 -8.37
N SER A 13 -13.79 11.81 -7.70
CA SER A 13 -12.43 12.34 -7.53
C SER A 13 -11.54 12.09 -8.74
N ILE A 14 -11.94 11.20 -9.65
CA ILE A 14 -11.15 10.82 -10.83
C ILE A 14 -10.87 12.00 -11.77
N ASN A 15 -11.78 12.97 -11.82
CA ASN A 15 -11.68 14.16 -12.68
C ASN A 15 -10.89 15.30 -12.02
N THR A 16 -10.59 15.20 -10.74
CA THR A 16 -9.77 16.19 -10.03
C THR A 16 -8.31 15.80 -10.17
N ILE A 17 -7.57 16.53 -10.99
CA ILE A 17 -6.15 16.27 -11.23
C ILE A 17 -5.31 16.99 -10.18
N VAL A 18 -4.41 16.27 -9.52
CA VAL A 18 -3.48 16.78 -8.51
C VAL A 18 -2.03 16.55 -8.94
N ASN A 19 -1.13 17.40 -8.47
CA ASN A 19 0.30 17.19 -8.62
C ASN A 19 0.75 16.14 -7.59
N ALA A 20 1.01 14.95 -8.07
CA ALA A 20 1.45 13.80 -7.26
C ALA A 20 2.96 13.80 -6.95
N GLY A 21 3.64 14.94 -7.13
CA GLY A 21 5.09 15.08 -6.95
C GLY A 21 5.88 14.65 -8.18
N ASN A 22 7.15 15.05 -8.23
CA ASN A 22 8.10 14.67 -9.29
C ASN A 22 7.59 14.94 -10.74
N GLY A 23 6.76 15.99 -10.92
CA GLY A 23 6.16 16.30 -12.23
C GLY A 23 5.04 15.37 -12.67
N VAL A 24 4.60 14.45 -11.84
CA VAL A 24 3.50 13.53 -12.12
C VAL A 24 2.16 14.16 -11.76
N PHE A 25 1.24 14.16 -12.70
CA PHE A 25 -0.14 14.60 -12.49
C PHE A 25 -1.09 13.41 -12.61
N LYS A 26 -1.95 13.23 -11.62
CA LYS A 26 -2.87 12.09 -11.52
C LYS A 26 -4.23 12.52 -11.00
N ALA A 27 -5.23 11.65 -11.16
CA ALA A 27 -6.48 11.78 -10.45
C ALA A 27 -6.23 11.90 -8.92
N CYS A 28 -7.03 12.73 -8.27
CA CYS A 28 -7.00 12.92 -6.81
C CYS A 28 -7.03 11.59 -6.05
N ASP A 29 -7.93 10.71 -6.47
CA ASP A 29 -8.00 9.29 -6.08
C ASP A 29 -8.97 8.56 -7.00
N THR A 30 -9.05 7.23 -6.87
CA THR A 30 -9.95 6.37 -7.62
C THR A 30 -10.62 5.35 -6.69
N THR A 31 -11.56 4.57 -7.23
CA THR A 31 -12.17 3.45 -6.50
C THR A 31 -11.29 2.19 -6.47
N GLY A 32 -10.19 2.21 -7.24
CA GLY A 32 -9.33 1.06 -7.41
C GLY A 32 -9.88 0.04 -8.41
N THR A 33 -9.25 -1.12 -8.44
CA THR A 33 -9.68 -2.28 -9.23
C THR A 33 -10.69 -3.14 -8.48
N SER A 34 -11.04 -4.30 -9.04
CA SER A 34 -11.85 -5.32 -8.40
C SER A 34 -11.49 -6.70 -8.92
N THR A 35 -11.83 -7.74 -8.18
CA THR A 35 -11.82 -9.11 -8.72
C THR A 35 -12.83 -9.24 -9.86
N ASN A 36 -12.68 -10.28 -10.68
CA ASN A 36 -13.69 -10.60 -11.71
C ASN A 36 -15.06 -10.96 -11.11
N GLY A 37 -15.09 -11.39 -9.84
CA GLY A 37 -16.32 -11.63 -9.07
C GLY A 37 -16.91 -10.38 -8.41
N GLY A 38 -16.31 -9.20 -8.62
CA GLY A 38 -16.84 -7.91 -8.15
C GLY A 38 -16.42 -7.51 -6.74
N TYR A 39 -15.49 -8.22 -6.08
CA TYR A 39 -14.95 -7.77 -4.78
C TYR A 39 -14.01 -6.60 -5.00
N PRO A 40 -14.30 -5.39 -4.47
CA PRO A 40 -13.55 -4.19 -4.82
C PRO A 40 -12.27 -4.03 -3.99
N GLU A 41 -11.25 -3.42 -4.59
CA GLU A 41 -9.97 -3.15 -3.95
C GLU A 41 -10.11 -2.27 -2.70
N HIS A 42 -10.91 -1.19 -2.75
CA HIS A 42 -11.08 -0.29 -1.60
C HIS A 42 -11.59 -1.02 -0.35
N ALA A 43 -12.48 -2.02 -0.50
CA ALA A 43 -12.99 -2.82 0.61
C ALA A 43 -11.93 -3.80 1.14
N PHE A 44 -11.12 -4.39 0.24
CA PHE A 44 -9.99 -5.23 0.61
C PHE A 44 -8.97 -4.44 1.42
N THR A 45 -8.52 -3.29 0.92
CA THR A 45 -7.49 -2.47 1.57
C THR A 45 -7.95 -1.96 2.92
N TRP A 46 -9.23 -1.59 3.04
CA TRP A 46 -9.85 -1.16 4.29
C TRP A 46 -9.86 -2.28 5.34
N ASP A 47 -10.30 -3.48 4.97
CA ASP A 47 -10.35 -4.62 5.88
C ASP A 47 -8.94 -5.02 6.34
N VAL A 48 -7.98 -5.13 5.42
CA VAL A 48 -6.59 -5.48 5.73
C VAL A 48 -5.94 -4.43 6.64
N ALA A 49 -6.11 -3.14 6.35
CA ALA A 49 -5.54 -2.07 7.16
C ALA A 49 -6.09 -2.07 8.59
N ASN A 50 -7.39 -2.30 8.77
CA ASN A 50 -7.99 -2.38 10.12
C ASN A 50 -7.48 -3.58 10.91
N ARG A 51 -7.32 -4.74 10.27
CA ARG A 51 -6.72 -5.94 10.89
C ARG A 51 -5.28 -5.69 11.31
N ALA A 52 -4.46 -5.13 10.40
CA ALA A 52 -3.07 -4.77 10.71
C ALA A 52 -2.98 -3.72 11.82
N ALA A 53 -3.86 -2.71 11.81
CA ALA A 53 -3.93 -1.72 12.88
C ALA A 53 -4.27 -2.33 14.24
N ALA A 54 -5.18 -3.30 14.28
CA ALA A 54 -5.53 -4.01 15.52
C ALA A 54 -4.33 -4.82 16.07
N LEU A 55 -3.61 -5.54 15.21
CA LEU A 55 -2.41 -6.29 15.58
C LEU A 55 -1.30 -5.37 16.09
N LEU A 56 -0.96 -4.31 15.35
CA LEU A 56 0.07 -3.35 15.75
C LEU A 56 -0.26 -2.65 17.07
N ARG A 57 -1.52 -2.26 17.28
CA ARG A 57 -1.95 -1.66 18.56
C ARG A 57 -1.84 -2.63 19.73
N ALA A 58 -2.10 -3.92 19.50
CA ALA A 58 -1.90 -4.96 20.51
C ALA A 58 -0.42 -5.14 20.88
N GLU A 59 0.49 -4.81 19.96
CA GLU A 59 1.95 -4.75 20.18
C GLU A 59 2.42 -3.40 20.79
N GLY A 60 1.49 -2.49 21.09
CA GLY A 60 1.79 -1.19 21.73
C GLY A 60 2.08 -0.04 20.76
N ALA A 61 1.95 -0.25 19.45
CA ALA A 61 2.20 0.81 18.48
C ALA A 61 1.07 1.85 18.42
N THR A 62 1.42 3.12 18.22
CA THR A 62 0.47 4.16 17.82
C THR A 62 0.19 4.05 16.34
N VAL A 63 -1.05 3.72 15.97
CA VAL A 63 -1.46 3.52 14.56
C VAL A 63 -2.53 4.51 14.15
N MET A 64 -2.26 5.26 13.09
CA MET A 64 -3.20 6.12 12.39
C MET A 64 -3.51 5.57 11.00
N LEU A 65 -4.73 5.80 10.55
CA LEU A 65 -5.19 5.50 9.19
C LEU A 65 -5.39 6.81 8.42
N THR A 66 -5.07 6.83 7.14
CA THR A 66 -5.24 8.03 6.30
C THR A 66 -6.69 8.35 5.98
N ARG A 67 -7.60 7.39 6.13
CA ARG A 67 -9.05 7.57 6.00
C ARG A 67 -9.79 6.93 7.16
N PRO A 68 -10.90 7.53 7.62
CA PRO A 68 -11.63 7.05 8.80
C PRO A 68 -12.67 5.97 8.50
N SER A 69 -12.99 5.74 7.22
CA SER A 69 -14.01 4.77 6.79
C SER A 69 -13.78 4.35 5.34
N ASP A 70 -14.56 3.35 4.89
CA ASP A 70 -14.68 2.99 3.48
C ASP A 70 -16.01 3.51 2.87
N SER A 71 -16.60 4.54 3.46
CA SER A 71 -17.80 5.21 2.98
C SER A 71 -17.48 6.64 2.55
N GLY A 72 -18.21 7.15 1.56
CA GLY A 72 -18.01 8.50 1.07
C GLY A 72 -16.77 8.68 0.18
N ILE A 73 -16.34 9.91 0.01
CA ILE A 73 -15.16 10.29 -0.78
C ILE A 73 -13.95 10.29 0.16
N GLY A 74 -12.93 9.54 -0.20
CA GLY A 74 -11.67 9.48 0.55
C GLY A 74 -10.75 10.67 0.21
N PRO A 75 -9.71 10.89 1.04
CA PRO A 75 -8.74 11.96 0.79
C PRO A 75 -7.94 11.69 -0.49
N CYS A 76 -7.56 12.78 -1.17
CA CYS A 76 -6.64 12.71 -2.30
C CYS A 76 -5.30 12.05 -1.90
N ILE A 77 -4.61 11.47 -2.87
CA ILE A 77 -3.27 10.88 -2.67
C ILE A 77 -2.28 11.89 -2.08
N THR A 78 -2.41 13.18 -2.41
CA THR A 78 -1.61 14.27 -1.83
C THR A 78 -1.93 14.48 -0.35
N THR A 79 -3.19 14.46 0.02
CA THR A 79 -3.64 14.59 1.42
C THR A 79 -3.23 13.38 2.25
N ARG A 80 -3.24 12.17 1.68
CA ARG A 80 -2.76 10.96 2.37
C ARG A 80 -1.29 11.07 2.75
N ALA A 81 -0.43 11.51 1.82
CA ALA A 81 0.97 11.78 2.09
C ALA A 81 1.15 12.87 3.16
N GLN A 82 0.37 13.95 3.07
CA GLN A 82 0.39 15.05 4.04
C GLN A 82 0.04 14.58 5.46
N ILE A 83 -0.99 13.75 5.63
CA ILE A 83 -1.37 13.17 6.94
C ILE A 83 -0.19 12.41 7.55
N GLY A 84 0.53 11.60 6.75
CA GLY A 84 1.72 10.89 7.21
C GLY A 84 2.86 11.81 7.61
N ASN A 85 3.09 12.87 6.83
CA ASN A 85 4.13 13.86 7.09
C ASN A 85 3.85 14.67 8.37
N GLU A 86 2.61 15.15 8.55
CA GLU A 86 2.19 15.90 9.75
C GLU A 86 2.22 15.04 11.02
N ALA A 87 1.93 13.76 10.90
CA ALA A 87 2.04 12.79 11.99
C ALA A 87 3.49 12.39 12.31
N HIS A 88 4.48 12.84 11.53
CA HIS A 88 5.87 12.40 11.63
C HIS A 88 5.97 10.87 11.72
N ALA A 89 5.24 10.18 10.84
CA ALA A 89 5.12 8.73 10.89
C ALA A 89 6.48 8.04 10.75
N SER A 90 6.83 7.19 11.72
CA SER A 90 8.07 6.40 11.70
C SER A 90 8.12 5.40 10.54
N ALA A 91 6.95 5.00 10.01
CA ALA A 91 6.78 4.25 8.77
C ALA A 91 5.40 4.50 8.19
N PHE A 92 5.30 4.53 6.85
CA PHE A 92 4.06 4.70 6.09
C PHE A 92 3.90 3.54 5.11
N ILE A 93 2.83 2.77 5.23
CA ILE A 93 2.51 1.67 4.32
C ILE A 93 1.23 2.00 3.57
N ALA A 94 1.33 2.22 2.26
CA ALA A 94 0.19 2.23 1.37
C ALA A 94 -0.17 0.78 0.99
N ILE A 95 -1.38 0.37 1.35
CA ILE A 95 -1.89 -1.00 1.16
C ILE A 95 -2.79 -1.02 -0.05
N HIS A 96 -2.45 -1.83 -1.04
CA HIS A 96 -3.14 -2.00 -2.32
C HIS A 96 -3.29 -3.47 -2.70
N ALA A 97 -4.02 -3.72 -3.79
CA ALA A 97 -4.13 -5.00 -4.47
C ALA A 97 -4.25 -4.74 -5.98
N ASP A 98 -3.23 -5.13 -6.73
CA ASP A 98 -3.06 -4.76 -8.14
C ASP A 98 -4.15 -5.32 -9.06
N GLY A 99 -4.38 -4.63 -10.16
CA GLY A 99 -5.20 -5.04 -11.30
C GLY A 99 -4.38 -5.49 -12.50
N GLY A 100 -3.33 -6.27 -12.27
CA GLY A 100 -2.36 -6.71 -13.27
C GLY A 100 -2.90 -7.72 -14.29
N PRO A 101 -2.04 -8.31 -15.13
CA PRO A 101 -2.43 -9.33 -16.11
C PRO A 101 -3.07 -10.54 -15.42
N ALA A 102 -4.18 -11.06 -15.96
CA ALA A 102 -4.93 -12.16 -15.34
C ALA A 102 -4.10 -13.46 -15.17
N GLY A 103 -3.09 -13.68 -16.00
CA GLY A 103 -2.14 -14.81 -15.87
C GLY A 103 -1.05 -14.59 -14.82
N GLY A 104 -0.84 -13.35 -14.39
CA GLY A 104 0.12 -13.00 -13.35
C GLY A 104 -0.47 -13.11 -11.96
N HIS A 105 0.33 -13.44 -10.95
CA HIS A 105 -0.10 -13.58 -9.56
C HIS A 105 1.02 -13.18 -8.59
N GLY A 106 0.68 -13.11 -7.30
CA GLY A 106 1.62 -12.81 -6.23
C GLY A 106 1.74 -11.33 -5.90
N PHE A 107 2.47 -11.02 -4.84
CA PHE A 107 2.62 -9.67 -4.30
C PHE A 107 3.91 -9.00 -4.77
N PHE A 108 3.94 -7.67 -4.66
CA PHE A 108 5.17 -6.89 -4.84
C PHE A 108 5.18 -5.63 -3.99
N VAL A 109 6.37 -5.07 -3.78
CA VAL A 109 6.59 -3.84 -3.03
C VAL A 109 7.13 -2.76 -3.96
N MET A 110 6.55 -1.57 -3.88
CA MET A 110 7.02 -0.38 -4.60
C MET A 110 7.82 0.50 -3.65
N GLN A 111 8.97 0.98 -4.13
CA GLN A 111 9.87 1.83 -3.37
C GLN A 111 10.34 3.03 -4.18
N PRO A 112 10.81 4.12 -3.55
CA PRO A 112 11.37 5.26 -4.27
C PRO A 112 12.66 4.89 -5.00
N PRO A 113 12.98 5.56 -6.15
CA PRO A 113 14.22 5.35 -6.87
C PRO A 113 15.43 5.79 -6.02
N PRO A 114 16.59 5.13 -6.19
CA PRO A 114 17.77 5.41 -5.37
C PRO A 114 18.41 6.79 -5.61
N SER A 115 18.14 7.40 -6.77
CA SER A 115 18.88 8.58 -7.24
C SER A 115 18.02 9.81 -7.55
N ASN A 116 16.73 9.81 -7.20
CA ASN A 116 15.87 10.96 -7.45
C ASN A 116 15.56 11.72 -6.15
N PRO A 117 16.21 12.87 -5.89
CA PRO A 117 15.99 13.63 -4.65
C PRO A 117 14.60 14.27 -4.53
N ASN A 118 13.84 14.32 -5.63
CA ASN A 118 12.49 14.87 -5.66
C ASN A 118 11.41 13.83 -5.32
N VAL A 119 11.81 12.58 -5.09
CA VAL A 119 10.92 11.49 -4.72
C VAL A 119 11.25 11.06 -3.31
N ASN A 120 10.28 11.14 -2.41
CA ASN A 120 10.44 10.84 -1.00
C ASN A 120 11.62 11.59 -0.36
N PRO A 121 11.59 12.93 -0.38
CA PRO A 121 12.71 13.76 0.10
C PRO A 121 12.98 13.49 1.59
N GLY A 122 14.21 13.12 1.90
CA GLY A 122 14.65 12.79 3.26
C GLY A 122 14.35 11.36 3.73
N GLY A 123 13.43 10.62 3.11
CA GLY A 123 13.01 9.28 3.54
C GLY A 123 13.47 8.13 2.64
N ALA A 124 13.99 8.41 1.44
CA ALA A 124 14.21 7.40 0.42
C ALA A 124 15.15 6.25 0.82
N ALA A 125 16.17 6.52 1.63
CA ALA A 125 17.10 5.47 2.10
C ALA A 125 16.37 4.47 3.02
N GLN A 126 15.66 5.00 4.04
CA GLN A 126 14.88 4.17 4.96
C GLN A 126 13.70 3.48 4.27
N SER A 127 13.10 4.13 3.27
CA SER A 127 12.04 3.50 2.47
C SER A 127 12.53 2.24 1.75
N ARG A 128 13.76 2.23 1.26
CA ARG A 128 14.34 1.02 0.64
C ARG A 128 14.65 -0.07 1.66
N VAL A 129 15.10 0.30 2.87
CA VAL A 129 15.24 -0.66 3.97
C VAL A 129 13.88 -1.26 4.32
N LEU A 130 12.86 -0.41 4.51
CA LEU A 130 11.49 -0.82 4.78
C LEU A 130 10.94 -1.74 3.68
N ALA A 131 11.24 -1.43 2.40
CA ALA A 131 10.82 -2.26 1.27
C ALA A 131 11.43 -3.67 1.33
N THR A 132 12.74 -3.77 1.60
CA THR A 132 13.42 -5.06 1.72
C THR A 132 12.87 -5.87 2.89
N VAL A 133 12.77 -5.25 4.07
CA VAL A 133 12.24 -5.91 5.26
C VAL A 133 10.79 -6.38 5.04
N MET A 134 9.95 -5.51 4.47
CA MET A 134 8.55 -5.85 4.18
C MET A 134 8.44 -6.99 3.18
N HIS A 135 9.19 -6.93 2.08
CA HIS A 135 9.19 -7.95 1.03
C HIS A 135 9.52 -9.34 1.59
N ASP A 136 10.63 -9.45 2.33
CA ASP A 136 11.10 -10.74 2.84
C ASP A 136 10.21 -11.27 3.97
N THR A 137 9.82 -10.38 4.90
CA THR A 137 8.99 -10.76 6.05
C THR A 137 7.57 -11.11 5.63
N PHE A 138 6.98 -10.35 4.70
CA PHE A 138 5.64 -10.64 4.20
C PHE A 138 5.59 -12.02 3.53
N HIS A 139 6.58 -12.35 2.68
CA HIS A 139 6.69 -13.69 2.10
C HIS A 139 6.82 -14.77 3.17
N ALA A 140 7.72 -14.58 4.13
CA ALA A 140 7.98 -15.56 5.19
C ALA A 140 6.74 -15.86 6.04
N VAL A 141 5.93 -14.85 6.37
CA VAL A 141 4.75 -14.98 7.21
C VAL A 141 3.54 -15.48 6.43
N THR A 142 3.33 -14.98 5.21
CA THR A 142 2.14 -15.32 4.42
C THR A 142 2.30 -16.60 3.63
N GLY A 143 3.52 -16.92 3.20
CA GLY A 143 3.80 -17.96 2.22
C GLY A 143 3.36 -17.58 0.80
N TYR A 144 2.90 -16.35 0.57
CA TYR A 144 2.46 -15.91 -0.75
C TYR A 144 3.66 -15.69 -1.68
N PRO A 145 3.55 -16.07 -2.95
CA PRO A 145 4.64 -15.94 -3.90
C PRO A 145 4.90 -14.47 -4.23
N TYR A 146 6.14 -14.18 -4.60
CA TYR A 146 6.49 -12.93 -5.25
C TYR A 146 5.78 -12.82 -6.59
N SER A 147 5.52 -11.58 -7.02
CA SER A 147 4.85 -11.33 -8.29
C SER A 147 5.57 -11.99 -9.47
N THR A 148 4.79 -12.66 -10.31
CA THR A 148 5.29 -13.31 -11.53
C THR A 148 5.37 -12.36 -12.72
N TYR A 149 4.89 -11.12 -12.57
CA TYR A 149 4.90 -10.08 -13.64
C TYR A 149 5.65 -8.80 -13.24
N ILE A 150 6.07 -8.70 -11.97
CA ILE A 150 7.02 -7.70 -11.48
C ILE A 150 8.27 -8.43 -11.01
N ALA A 151 9.40 -8.20 -11.66
CA ALA A 151 10.62 -8.95 -11.45
C ALA A 151 11.04 -8.98 -9.97
N GLY A 152 11.15 -10.20 -9.41
CA GLY A 152 11.55 -10.44 -8.03
C GLY A 152 10.62 -9.84 -6.98
N GLY A 153 9.38 -9.46 -7.32
CA GLY A 153 8.45 -8.85 -6.37
C GLY A 153 8.82 -7.43 -5.93
N TYR A 154 9.73 -6.76 -6.64
CA TYR A 154 10.10 -5.36 -6.41
C TYR A 154 9.77 -4.48 -7.61
N TYR A 155 9.13 -3.35 -7.34
CA TYR A 155 9.05 -2.23 -8.27
C TYR A 155 10.04 -1.14 -7.78
N PRO A 156 11.31 -1.18 -8.24
CA PRO A 156 12.42 -0.54 -7.56
C PRO A 156 12.52 0.98 -7.77
N ASN A 157 11.76 1.53 -8.72
CA ASN A 157 11.88 2.93 -9.14
C ASN A 157 10.51 3.58 -9.27
N SER A 158 9.65 3.42 -8.24
CA SER A 158 8.32 4.00 -8.28
C SER A 158 8.38 5.52 -8.23
N THR A 159 7.91 6.15 -9.29
CA THR A 159 7.66 7.58 -9.39
C THR A 159 6.19 7.87 -9.68
N ILE A 160 5.36 6.83 -9.72
CA ILE A 160 3.96 6.92 -10.15
C ILE A 160 2.97 7.04 -8.99
N THR A 161 3.39 6.77 -7.76
CA THR A 161 2.53 6.85 -6.58
C THR A 161 2.73 8.16 -5.84
N GLY A 162 1.65 8.91 -5.62
CA GLY A 162 1.72 10.20 -4.93
C GLY A 162 2.18 10.05 -3.49
N THR A 163 1.79 8.99 -2.80
CA THR A 163 2.22 8.70 -1.44
C THR A 163 3.73 8.52 -1.35
N ILE A 164 4.36 7.77 -2.26
CA ILE A 164 5.82 7.63 -2.31
C ILE A 164 6.49 8.96 -2.65
N ASN A 165 6.00 9.67 -3.68
CA ASN A 165 6.66 10.90 -4.13
C ASN A 165 6.67 11.99 -3.07
N LEU A 166 5.58 12.15 -2.32
CA LEU A 166 5.31 13.29 -1.45
C LEU A 166 5.58 13.03 0.04
N SER A 167 5.83 11.79 0.43
CA SER A 167 6.19 11.47 1.82
C SER A 167 7.62 11.89 2.13
N HIS A 168 7.85 12.35 3.37
CA HIS A 168 9.16 12.79 3.85
C HIS A 168 9.86 11.73 4.73
N GLY A 169 9.12 10.78 5.27
CA GLY A 169 9.62 9.65 6.07
C GLY A 169 9.66 8.35 5.28
N PRO A 170 9.99 7.23 5.95
CA PRO A 170 9.98 5.90 5.36
C PRO A 170 8.60 5.54 4.80
N VAL A 171 8.50 5.25 3.51
CA VAL A 171 7.24 4.95 2.80
C VAL A 171 7.43 3.88 1.75
N ILE A 172 6.47 2.97 1.68
CA ILE A 172 6.33 2.00 0.59
C ILE A 172 4.86 1.84 0.20
N THR A 173 4.63 1.31 -0.99
CA THR A 173 3.36 0.71 -1.36
C THR A 173 3.54 -0.79 -1.45
N ILE A 174 2.64 -1.56 -0.86
CA ILE A 174 2.55 -3.00 -1.06
C ILE A 174 1.31 -3.33 -1.88
N GLU A 175 1.52 -4.02 -2.99
CA GLU A 175 0.48 -4.68 -3.77
C GLU A 175 0.39 -6.12 -3.28
N CYS A 176 -0.58 -6.38 -2.41
CA CYS A 176 -0.65 -7.63 -1.65
C CYS A 176 -0.92 -8.87 -2.51
N LEU A 177 -1.52 -8.66 -3.70
CA LEU A 177 -1.92 -9.70 -4.64
C LEU A 177 -2.42 -9.06 -5.94
N ASN A 178 -2.72 -9.88 -6.97
CA ASN A 178 -3.36 -9.43 -8.21
C ASN A 178 -4.84 -9.81 -8.25
N MET A 179 -5.73 -8.86 -8.07
CA MET A 179 -7.19 -9.08 -8.04
C MET A 179 -7.77 -9.62 -9.36
N ARG A 180 -7.03 -9.53 -10.47
CA ARG A 180 -7.44 -10.06 -11.78
C ARG A 180 -7.07 -11.53 -11.97
N ASN A 181 -6.18 -12.07 -11.14
CA ASN A 181 -5.85 -13.50 -11.12
C ASN A 181 -6.89 -14.28 -10.29
N ALA A 182 -7.36 -15.40 -10.77
CA ALA A 182 -8.42 -16.16 -10.10
C ALA A 182 -7.99 -16.72 -8.72
N GLY A 183 -6.72 -17.16 -8.58
CA GLY A 183 -6.17 -17.66 -7.33
C GLY A 183 -6.04 -16.54 -6.29
N ASP A 184 -5.43 -15.42 -6.70
CA ASP A 184 -5.27 -14.23 -5.84
C ASP A 184 -6.61 -13.61 -5.47
N ALA A 185 -7.59 -13.60 -6.38
CA ALA A 185 -8.95 -13.16 -6.12
C ALA A 185 -9.66 -14.01 -5.05
N ALA A 186 -9.42 -15.31 -5.02
CA ALA A 186 -9.94 -16.19 -3.97
C ALA A 186 -9.30 -15.86 -2.61
N ILE A 187 -7.99 -15.57 -2.57
CA ILE A 187 -7.28 -15.08 -1.38
C ILE A 187 -7.89 -13.75 -0.91
N ALA A 188 -8.09 -12.78 -1.80
CA ALA A 188 -8.68 -11.49 -1.47
C ALA A 188 -10.08 -11.63 -0.84
N ALA A 189 -10.90 -12.53 -1.36
CA ALA A 189 -12.26 -12.76 -0.88
C ALA A 189 -12.32 -13.50 0.48
N ASN A 190 -11.27 -14.23 0.86
CA ASN A 190 -11.25 -15.05 2.08
C ASN A 190 -10.82 -14.22 3.31
N PRO A 191 -11.65 -14.09 4.36
CA PRO A 191 -11.30 -13.34 5.57
C PRO A 191 -10.06 -13.88 6.33
N ALA A 192 -9.83 -15.19 6.29
CA ALA A 192 -8.66 -15.79 6.96
C ALA A 192 -7.36 -15.42 6.22
N ASP A 193 -7.39 -15.34 4.90
CA ASP A 193 -6.24 -14.92 4.10
C ASP A 193 -5.98 -13.41 4.25
N ARG A 194 -7.02 -12.57 4.33
CA ARG A 194 -6.85 -11.15 4.67
C ARG A 194 -6.24 -10.96 6.07
N GLN A 195 -6.58 -11.81 7.04
CA GLN A 195 -5.93 -11.80 8.36
C GLN A 195 -4.46 -12.20 8.26
N ARG A 196 -4.10 -13.16 7.42
CA ARG A 196 -2.71 -13.56 7.16
C ARG A 196 -1.93 -12.45 6.47
N ILE A 197 -2.51 -11.77 5.49
CA ILE A 197 -1.94 -10.57 4.85
C ILE A 197 -1.66 -9.48 5.90
N ALA A 198 -2.62 -9.19 6.75
CA ALA A 198 -2.46 -8.21 7.82
C ALA A 198 -1.33 -8.59 8.80
N ALA A 199 -1.21 -9.88 9.15
CA ALA A 199 -0.11 -10.39 9.97
C ALA A 199 1.25 -10.23 9.28
N GLY A 200 1.33 -10.45 7.96
CA GLY A 200 2.55 -10.21 7.18
C GLY A 200 2.98 -8.74 7.18
N ILE A 201 2.03 -7.83 6.98
CA ILE A 201 2.28 -6.37 7.05
C ILE A 201 2.72 -5.96 8.46
N THR A 202 2.04 -6.47 9.49
CA THR A 202 2.40 -6.20 10.89
C THR A 202 3.82 -6.65 11.20
N ALA A 203 4.15 -7.89 10.88
CA ALA A 203 5.48 -8.44 11.12
C ALA A 203 6.58 -7.65 10.38
N GLY A 204 6.35 -7.27 9.12
CA GLY A 204 7.27 -6.42 8.36
C GLY A 204 7.50 -5.05 9.00
N LEU A 205 6.43 -4.40 9.48
CA LEU A 205 6.55 -3.14 10.21
C LEU A 205 7.28 -3.29 11.54
N THR A 206 6.93 -4.31 12.33
CA THR A 206 7.59 -4.58 13.63
C THR A 206 9.09 -4.86 13.44
N ALA A 207 9.45 -5.68 12.44
CA ALA A 207 10.84 -5.94 12.10
C ALA A 207 11.60 -4.67 11.70
N PHE A 208 11.02 -3.81 10.85
CA PHE A 208 11.64 -2.55 10.44
C PHE A 208 11.81 -1.57 11.61
N LEU A 209 10.80 -1.42 12.46
CA LEU A 209 10.83 -0.47 13.58
C LEU A 209 11.73 -0.94 14.74
N SER A 210 12.20 -2.18 14.72
CA SER A 210 13.13 -2.74 15.71
C SER A 210 14.61 -2.63 15.29
N THR A 211 14.88 -2.10 14.07
CA THR A 211 16.24 -1.86 13.56
C THR A 211 16.72 -0.46 13.94
#